data_a5345460c60667e9278c2fc18b418215
#
_entry.id   a5345460c60667e9278c2fc18b418215
#
_cell.length_a   1.000
_cell.length_b   1.000
_cell.length_c   1.000
_cell.angle_alpha   90.00
_cell.angle_beta   90.00
_cell.angle_gamma   90.00
#
_symmetry.space_group_name_H-M   'P 1'
#
loop_
_entity.id
_entity.type
_entity.pdbx_description
1 polymer ?
#
loop_
_entity_poly.entity_id
_entity_poly.type
_entity_poly.pdbx_seq_one_letter_code
_entity_poly.pdbx_strand_id
1 'polypeptide(L)'
;MKAITRKREILITASKLFREKGYSAVTMRDLAGDMGIKAASLYNHIDSKQQILMEIVMPIAQTFVADISGIAMSEKDAIGQLEQIIAQHVRLTVKHPNHMAAVNNDWMHLGKELEDYLRLRDQYEQIFRQILNRGIKEGILKIPDVEVMLFSFLSTLRNLYLWILKKSTQNEEELIFALSEILLKGIIRCK
;
A
#
# COMPACT_ATOMS: atom_id res chain seq x y z
N MET A 1 14.66 -5.75 -22.23
CA MET A 1 13.36 -5.69 -21.50
C MET A 1 12.75 -7.09 -21.50
N LYS A 2 12.44 -7.67 -20.34
CA LYS A 2 11.67 -8.94 -20.29
C LYS A 2 10.24 -8.65 -20.78
N ALA A 3 9.75 -9.44 -21.72
CA ALA A 3 8.37 -9.35 -22.19
C ALA A 3 7.41 -9.49 -20.99
N ILE A 4 6.44 -8.57 -20.89
CA ILE A 4 5.40 -8.63 -19.85
C ILE A 4 4.57 -9.87 -20.12
N THR A 5 4.37 -10.72 -19.11
CA THR A 5 3.51 -11.91 -19.26
C THR A 5 2.05 -11.49 -19.40
N ARG A 6 1.25 -12.25 -20.14
CA ARG A 6 -0.18 -11.98 -20.31
C ARG A 6 -0.92 -11.84 -18.98
N LYS A 7 -0.58 -12.67 -18.00
CA LYS A 7 -1.14 -12.57 -16.64
C LYS A 7 -0.85 -11.20 -16.01
N ARG A 8 0.37 -10.71 -16.13
CA ARG A 8 0.76 -9.37 -15.61
C ARG A 8 0.01 -8.24 -16.32
N GLU A 9 -0.21 -8.34 -17.63
CA GLU A 9 -1.04 -7.38 -18.38
C GLU A 9 -2.46 -7.35 -17.82
N ILE A 10 -3.06 -8.54 -17.57
CA ILE A 10 -4.40 -8.66 -16.98
C ILE A 10 -4.45 -7.91 -15.62
N LEU A 11 -3.49 -8.15 -14.72
CA LEU A 11 -3.47 -7.51 -13.41
C LEU A 11 -3.32 -5.99 -13.50
N ILE A 12 -2.48 -5.48 -14.41
CA ILE A 12 -2.29 -4.04 -14.64
C ILE A 12 -3.59 -3.41 -15.15
N THR A 13 -4.22 -3.99 -16.17
CA THR A 13 -5.47 -3.48 -16.73
C THR A 13 -6.61 -3.55 -15.72
N ALA A 14 -6.73 -4.66 -14.99
CA ALA A 14 -7.76 -4.83 -13.98
C ALA A 14 -7.61 -3.82 -12.84
N SER A 15 -6.39 -3.61 -12.32
CA SER A 15 -6.17 -2.63 -11.23
C SER A 15 -6.52 -1.20 -11.65
N LYS A 16 -6.29 -0.84 -12.92
CA LYS A 16 -6.72 0.44 -13.47
C LYS A 16 -8.25 0.55 -13.52
N LEU A 17 -8.93 -0.48 -14.06
CA LEU A 17 -10.38 -0.50 -14.16
C LEU A 17 -11.06 -0.51 -12.76
N PHE A 18 -10.53 -1.27 -11.81
CA PHE A 18 -11.04 -1.28 -10.43
C PHE A 18 -10.96 0.10 -9.79
N ARG A 19 -9.83 0.80 -9.96
CA ARG A 19 -9.70 2.18 -9.48
C ARG A 19 -10.69 3.14 -10.15
N GLU A 20 -10.91 3.03 -11.47
CA GLU A 20 -11.72 3.98 -12.25
C GLU A 20 -13.22 3.77 -12.08
N LYS A 21 -13.66 2.51 -11.98
CA LYS A 21 -15.09 2.13 -11.97
C LYS A 21 -15.53 1.49 -10.65
N GLY A 22 -14.60 1.15 -9.77
CA GLY A 22 -14.84 0.30 -8.59
C GLY A 22 -14.84 -1.18 -8.94
N TYR A 23 -14.32 -2.01 -8.03
CA TYR A 23 -14.26 -3.48 -8.22
C TYR A 23 -15.62 -4.08 -8.58
N SER A 24 -16.69 -3.72 -7.86
CA SER A 24 -18.02 -4.32 -8.03
C SER A 24 -18.60 -4.10 -9.43
N ALA A 25 -18.36 -2.93 -10.04
CA ALA A 25 -18.92 -2.57 -11.35
C ALA A 25 -18.16 -3.22 -12.52
N VAL A 26 -16.90 -3.62 -12.35
CA VAL A 26 -16.11 -4.22 -13.43
C VAL A 26 -16.45 -5.70 -13.62
N THR A 27 -16.67 -6.10 -14.86
CA THR A 27 -16.89 -7.51 -15.26
C THR A 27 -15.67 -8.08 -16.00
N MET A 28 -15.59 -9.41 -16.10
CA MET A 28 -14.57 -10.08 -16.94
C MET A 28 -14.71 -9.72 -18.43
N ARG A 29 -15.92 -9.35 -18.88
CA ARG A 29 -16.15 -8.86 -20.25
C ARG A 29 -15.57 -7.46 -20.46
N ASP A 30 -15.75 -6.57 -19.50
CA ASP A 30 -15.17 -5.22 -19.56
C ASP A 30 -13.65 -5.30 -19.62
N LEU A 31 -13.05 -6.17 -18.79
CA LEU A 31 -11.60 -6.39 -18.79
C LEU A 31 -11.10 -6.93 -20.14
N ALA A 32 -11.79 -7.91 -20.70
CA ALA A 32 -11.45 -8.47 -22.02
C ALA A 32 -11.57 -7.40 -23.12
N GLY A 33 -12.64 -6.58 -23.07
CA GLY A 33 -12.86 -5.48 -24.00
C GLY A 33 -11.75 -4.43 -23.94
N ASP A 34 -11.33 -4.01 -22.74
CA ASP A 34 -10.24 -3.05 -22.56
C ASP A 34 -8.88 -3.59 -23.06
N MET A 35 -8.69 -4.91 -22.98
CA MET A 35 -7.49 -5.58 -23.48
C MET A 35 -7.56 -5.95 -24.98
N GLY A 36 -8.69 -5.72 -25.65
CA GLY A 36 -8.89 -6.09 -27.08
C GLY A 36 -8.89 -7.60 -27.33
N ILE A 37 -9.30 -8.43 -26.36
CA ILE A 37 -9.32 -9.89 -26.47
C ILE A 37 -10.72 -10.47 -26.19
N LYS A 38 -10.92 -11.73 -26.55
CA LYS A 38 -12.16 -12.45 -26.19
C LYS A 38 -12.17 -12.80 -24.70
N ALA A 39 -13.32 -12.72 -24.03
CA ALA A 39 -13.45 -13.09 -22.61
C ALA A 39 -12.95 -14.52 -22.32
N ALA A 40 -13.17 -15.47 -23.22
CA ALA A 40 -12.66 -16.84 -23.09
C ALA A 40 -11.11 -16.89 -22.99
N SER A 41 -10.40 -15.96 -23.61
CA SER A 41 -8.93 -15.90 -23.55
C SER A 41 -8.41 -15.47 -22.18
N LEU A 42 -9.20 -14.72 -21.39
CA LEU A 42 -8.85 -14.36 -20.01
C LEU A 42 -8.82 -15.60 -19.11
N TYR A 43 -9.81 -16.47 -19.27
CA TYR A 43 -9.94 -17.67 -18.44
C TYR A 43 -8.82 -18.70 -18.64
N ASN A 44 -8.01 -18.56 -19.70
CA ASN A 44 -6.77 -19.35 -19.86
C ASN A 44 -5.65 -18.92 -18.88
N HIS A 45 -5.80 -17.77 -18.23
CA HIS A 45 -4.78 -17.16 -17.37
C HIS A 45 -5.25 -16.87 -15.95
N ILE A 46 -6.57 -16.69 -15.77
CA ILE A 46 -7.19 -16.24 -14.52
C ILE A 46 -8.58 -16.88 -14.39
N ASP A 47 -8.87 -17.51 -13.27
CA ASP A 47 -10.13 -18.23 -13.05
C ASP A 47 -11.31 -17.31 -12.72
N SER A 48 -11.06 -16.14 -12.09
CA SER A 48 -12.12 -15.24 -11.66
C SER A 48 -11.63 -13.81 -11.42
N LYS A 49 -12.57 -12.85 -11.38
CA LYS A 49 -12.31 -11.47 -10.95
C LYS A 49 -11.75 -11.40 -9.52
N GLN A 50 -12.23 -12.27 -8.64
CA GLN A 50 -11.77 -12.37 -7.27
C GLN A 50 -10.30 -12.82 -7.19
N GLN A 51 -9.89 -13.78 -8.01
CA GLN A 51 -8.48 -14.18 -8.12
C GLN A 51 -7.61 -13.01 -8.58
N ILE A 52 -8.08 -12.19 -9.52
CA ILE A 52 -7.37 -10.98 -9.96
C ILE A 52 -7.17 -10.05 -8.76
N LEU A 53 -8.22 -9.78 -7.98
CA LEU A 53 -8.13 -8.91 -6.82
C LEU A 53 -7.15 -9.46 -5.77
N MET A 54 -7.23 -10.74 -5.48
CA MET A 54 -6.30 -11.42 -4.57
C MET A 54 -4.85 -11.27 -5.03
N GLU A 55 -4.56 -11.51 -6.31
CA GLU A 55 -3.21 -11.38 -6.87
C GLU A 55 -2.70 -9.92 -6.95
N ILE A 56 -3.59 -8.94 -6.88
CA ILE A 56 -3.23 -7.52 -6.76
C ILE A 56 -2.95 -7.16 -5.29
N VAL A 57 -3.84 -7.54 -4.37
CA VAL A 57 -3.85 -7.05 -2.99
C VAL A 57 -2.86 -7.80 -2.10
N MET A 58 -2.87 -9.14 -2.13
CA MET A 58 -2.09 -9.95 -1.20
C MET A 58 -0.57 -9.74 -1.31
N PRO A 59 0.05 -9.67 -2.51
CA PRO A 59 1.49 -9.42 -2.61
C PRO A 59 1.89 -8.05 -2.04
N ILE A 60 1.06 -7.02 -2.19
CA ILE A 60 1.31 -5.69 -1.61
C ILE A 60 1.25 -5.75 -0.08
N ALA A 61 0.22 -6.40 0.49
CA ALA A 61 0.08 -6.55 1.94
C ALA A 61 1.26 -7.35 2.53
N GLN A 62 1.67 -8.44 1.89
CA GLN A 62 2.85 -9.23 2.28
C GLN A 62 4.14 -8.41 2.22
N THR A 63 4.31 -7.58 1.18
CA THR A 63 5.46 -6.69 1.05
C THR A 63 5.51 -5.69 2.21
N PHE A 64 4.38 -5.07 2.57
CA PHE A 64 4.33 -4.16 3.71
C PHE A 64 4.74 -4.82 5.02
N VAL A 65 4.26 -6.03 5.29
CA VAL A 65 4.62 -6.77 6.52
C VAL A 65 6.10 -7.17 6.52
N ALA A 66 6.62 -7.67 5.40
CA ALA A 66 8.03 -8.05 5.28
C ALA A 66 8.96 -6.86 5.52
N ASP A 67 8.64 -5.73 4.88
CA ASP A 67 9.48 -4.53 4.95
C ASP A 67 9.42 -3.89 6.35
N ILE A 68 8.23 -3.75 6.98
CA ILE A 68 8.15 -3.18 8.32
C ILE A 68 8.82 -4.08 9.36
N SER A 69 8.80 -5.40 9.17
CA SER A 69 9.53 -6.34 10.02
C SER A 69 11.05 -6.12 9.91
N GLY A 70 11.57 -5.93 8.70
CA GLY A 70 12.97 -5.59 8.48
C GLY A 70 13.35 -4.23 9.06
N ILE A 71 12.48 -3.23 8.93
CA ILE A 71 12.66 -1.89 9.51
C ILE A 71 12.74 -1.99 11.04
N ALA A 72 11.84 -2.73 11.68
CA ALA A 72 11.79 -2.89 13.13
C ALA A 72 13.04 -3.57 13.70
N MET A 73 13.69 -4.44 12.90
CA MET A 73 14.94 -5.12 13.27
C MET A 73 16.19 -4.28 12.99
N SER A 74 16.08 -3.14 12.31
CA SER A 74 17.23 -2.29 12.01
C SER A 74 17.78 -1.61 13.28
N GLU A 75 19.06 -1.25 13.27
CA GLU A 75 19.73 -0.54 14.37
C GLU A 75 19.34 0.96 14.47
N LYS A 76 18.45 1.43 13.59
CA LYS A 76 17.99 2.83 13.62
C LYS A 76 17.11 3.11 14.84
N ASP A 77 17.16 4.34 15.29
CA ASP A 77 16.23 4.86 16.30
C ASP A 77 14.79 4.93 15.75
N ALA A 78 13.84 5.27 16.61
CA ALA A 78 12.44 5.34 16.22
C ALA A 78 12.19 6.34 15.08
N ILE A 79 12.90 7.46 15.01
CA ILE A 79 12.76 8.45 13.93
C ILE A 79 13.22 7.86 12.61
N GLY A 80 14.43 7.30 12.56
CA GLY A 80 14.97 6.69 11.35
C GLY A 80 14.14 5.50 10.85
N GLN A 81 13.45 4.77 11.74
CA GLN A 81 12.52 3.72 11.36
C GLN A 81 11.22 4.28 10.79
N LEU A 82 10.68 5.37 11.36
CA LEU A 82 9.50 6.07 10.83
C LEU A 82 9.78 6.68 9.44
N GLU A 83 10.97 7.26 9.23
CA GLU A 83 11.40 7.73 7.91
C GLU A 83 11.44 6.60 6.88
N GLN A 84 11.93 5.42 7.26
CA GLN A 84 11.93 4.25 6.37
C GLN A 84 10.52 3.77 6.04
N ILE A 85 9.58 3.80 7.00
CA ILE A 85 8.17 3.48 6.76
C ILE A 85 7.54 4.45 5.76
N ILE A 86 7.78 5.76 5.93
CA ILE A 86 7.30 6.79 5.00
C ILE A 86 7.87 6.54 3.59
N ALA A 87 9.19 6.34 3.49
CA ALA A 87 9.87 6.08 2.22
C ALA A 87 9.31 4.83 1.52
N GLN A 88 9.07 3.75 2.26
CA GLN A 88 8.47 2.53 1.73
C GLN A 88 7.08 2.78 1.14
N HIS A 89 6.20 3.46 1.88
CA HIS A 89 4.85 3.79 1.40
C HIS A 89 4.90 4.62 0.12
N VAL A 90 5.78 5.64 0.06
CA VAL A 90 5.94 6.48 -1.13
C VAL A 90 6.40 5.63 -2.31
N ARG A 91 7.48 4.87 -2.17
CA ARG A 91 8.06 4.04 -3.24
C ARG A 91 7.07 3.01 -3.77
N LEU A 92 6.37 2.32 -2.87
CA LEU A 92 5.37 1.33 -3.27
C LEU A 92 4.19 1.97 -4.00
N THR A 93 3.74 3.14 -3.52
CA THR A 93 2.63 3.87 -4.13
C THR A 93 3.00 4.45 -5.49
N VAL A 94 4.19 5.03 -5.63
CA VAL A 94 4.69 5.53 -6.92
C VAL A 94 4.81 4.40 -7.94
N LYS A 95 5.34 3.26 -7.51
CA LYS A 95 5.54 2.09 -8.38
C LYS A 95 4.23 1.40 -8.77
N HIS A 96 3.24 1.37 -7.86
CA HIS A 96 2.01 0.60 -8.03
C HIS A 96 0.74 1.37 -7.62
N PRO A 97 0.47 2.58 -8.15
CA PRO A 97 -0.60 3.44 -7.65
C PRO A 97 -2.00 2.82 -7.79
N ASN A 98 -2.26 2.07 -8.88
CA ASN A 98 -3.54 1.39 -9.07
C ASN A 98 -3.72 0.20 -8.12
N HIS A 99 -2.64 -0.53 -7.82
CA HIS A 99 -2.68 -1.63 -6.84
C HIS A 99 -2.94 -1.09 -5.43
N MET A 100 -2.32 0.05 -5.08
CA MET A 100 -2.56 0.73 -3.81
C MET A 100 -4.01 1.19 -3.67
N ALA A 101 -4.65 1.62 -4.76
CA ALA A 101 -6.08 1.91 -4.76
C ALA A 101 -6.91 0.67 -4.39
N ALA A 102 -6.63 -0.49 -5.02
CA ALA A 102 -7.33 -1.74 -4.71
C ALA A 102 -7.10 -2.21 -3.26
N VAL A 103 -5.87 -2.11 -2.75
CA VAL A 103 -5.52 -2.42 -1.34
C VAL A 103 -6.32 -1.58 -0.36
N ASN A 104 -6.61 -0.33 -0.67
CA ASN A 104 -7.31 0.58 0.25
C ASN A 104 -8.83 0.57 0.09
N ASN A 105 -9.36 0.29 -1.12
CA ASN A 105 -10.79 0.43 -1.40
C ASN A 105 -11.52 -0.90 -1.59
N ASP A 106 -10.85 -1.94 -2.11
CA ASP A 106 -11.52 -3.14 -2.60
C ASP A 106 -11.24 -4.39 -1.76
N TRP A 107 -10.39 -4.31 -0.73
CA TRP A 107 -9.97 -5.44 0.12
C TRP A 107 -11.14 -6.24 0.71
N MET A 108 -12.28 -5.61 0.99
CA MET A 108 -13.48 -6.27 1.52
C MET A 108 -14.07 -7.32 0.56
N HIS A 109 -13.66 -7.32 -0.71
CA HIS A 109 -14.10 -8.26 -1.74
C HIS A 109 -13.15 -9.47 -1.91
N LEU A 110 -12.15 -9.66 -1.04
CA LEU A 110 -11.19 -10.76 -1.12
C LEU A 110 -11.79 -12.15 -0.87
N GLY A 111 -13.02 -12.24 -0.34
CA GLY A 111 -13.70 -13.50 -0.10
C GLY A 111 -12.97 -14.38 0.93
N LYS A 112 -12.54 -15.57 0.53
CA LYS A 112 -11.86 -16.52 1.45
C LYS A 112 -10.48 -16.02 1.94
N GLU A 113 -9.80 -15.16 1.20
CA GLU A 113 -8.51 -14.57 1.58
C GLU A 113 -8.65 -13.32 2.47
N LEU A 114 -9.88 -12.90 2.77
CA LEU A 114 -10.13 -11.70 3.59
C LEU A 114 -9.53 -11.81 4.99
N GLU A 115 -9.66 -12.96 5.63
CA GLU A 115 -9.12 -13.19 6.96
C GLU A 115 -7.59 -13.12 6.98
N ASP A 116 -6.94 -13.71 5.97
CA ASP A 116 -5.48 -13.64 5.81
C ASP A 116 -5.00 -12.20 5.58
N TYR A 117 -5.72 -11.43 4.76
CA TYR A 117 -5.44 -10.02 4.56
C TYR A 117 -5.56 -9.20 5.86
N LEU A 118 -6.62 -9.43 6.63
CA LEU A 118 -6.83 -8.73 7.91
C LEU A 118 -5.74 -9.08 8.93
N ARG A 119 -5.25 -10.34 8.94
CA ARG A 119 -4.11 -10.73 9.77
C ARG A 119 -2.82 -10.00 9.37
N LEU A 120 -2.53 -9.89 8.08
CA LEU A 120 -1.37 -9.14 7.59
C LEU A 120 -1.48 -7.65 7.96
N ARG A 121 -2.66 -7.07 7.82
CA ARG A 121 -2.92 -5.68 8.20
C ARG A 121 -2.72 -5.44 9.70
N ASP A 122 -3.25 -6.31 10.54
CA ASP A 122 -3.08 -6.23 12.00
C ASP A 122 -1.61 -6.39 12.38
N GLN A 123 -0.91 -7.38 11.82
CA GLN A 123 0.52 -7.58 12.04
C GLN A 123 1.34 -6.33 11.69
N TYR A 124 1.06 -5.70 10.54
CA TYR A 124 1.70 -4.46 10.15
C TYR A 124 1.47 -3.35 11.17
N GLU A 125 0.22 -3.15 11.59
CA GLU A 125 -0.15 -2.11 12.56
C GLU A 125 0.44 -2.38 13.95
N GLN A 126 0.54 -3.64 14.38
CA GLN A 126 1.18 -4.01 15.65
C GLN A 126 2.68 -3.68 15.66
N ILE A 127 3.40 -3.99 14.59
CA ILE A 127 4.83 -3.66 14.48
C ILE A 127 5.01 -2.14 14.47
N PHE A 128 4.14 -1.39 13.78
CA PHE A 128 4.19 0.06 13.76
C PHE A 128 3.96 0.64 15.17
N ARG A 129 2.98 0.13 15.92
CA ARG A 129 2.74 0.51 17.33
C ARG A 129 3.96 0.26 18.21
N GLN A 130 4.67 -0.84 18.02
CA GLN A 130 5.89 -1.14 18.77
C GLN A 130 6.98 -0.10 18.53
N ILE A 131 7.18 0.34 17.28
CA ILE A 131 8.14 1.39 16.93
C ILE A 131 7.75 2.72 17.61
N LEU A 132 6.48 3.11 17.54
CA LEU A 132 5.98 4.34 18.18
C LEU A 132 6.13 4.29 19.70
N ASN A 133 5.72 3.19 20.34
CA ASN A 133 5.85 2.99 21.79
C ASN A 133 7.32 3.07 22.25
N ARG A 134 8.24 2.50 21.47
CA ARG A 134 9.66 2.58 21.76
C ARG A 134 10.14 4.04 21.72
N GLY A 135 9.77 4.80 20.68
CA GLY A 135 10.15 6.21 20.57
C GLY A 135 9.59 7.08 21.69
N ILE A 136 8.39 6.78 22.21
CA ILE A 136 7.83 7.46 23.40
C ILE A 136 8.64 7.10 24.65
N LYS A 137 8.90 5.80 24.86
CA LYS A 137 9.65 5.31 26.04
C LYS A 137 11.07 5.87 26.10
N GLU A 138 11.70 6.04 24.95
CA GLU A 138 13.03 6.64 24.82
C GLU A 138 13.02 8.17 24.90
N GLY A 139 11.83 8.79 25.01
CA GLY A 139 11.67 10.24 25.11
C GLY A 139 11.94 11.00 23.81
N ILE A 140 12.02 10.28 22.69
CA ILE A 140 12.24 10.84 21.34
C ILE A 140 10.94 11.46 20.80
N LEU A 141 9.81 10.76 21.02
CA LEU A 141 8.49 11.23 20.62
C LEU A 141 7.77 11.90 21.79
N LYS A 142 7.09 13.03 21.52
CA LYS A 142 6.44 13.86 22.55
C LYS A 142 4.95 13.55 22.74
N ILE A 143 4.30 12.94 21.76
CA ILE A 143 2.87 12.64 21.81
C ILE A 143 2.70 11.28 22.48
N PRO A 144 1.95 11.17 23.59
CA PRO A 144 1.82 9.90 24.31
C PRO A 144 0.77 8.96 23.72
N ASP A 145 -0.09 9.45 22.83
CA ASP A 145 -1.18 8.63 22.23
C ASP A 145 -0.71 7.97 20.93
N VAL A 146 -0.36 6.70 21.06
CA VAL A 146 0.11 5.85 19.95
C VAL A 146 -0.95 5.67 18.87
N GLU A 147 -2.23 5.56 19.25
CA GLU A 147 -3.30 5.33 18.27
C GLU A 147 -3.56 6.57 17.42
N VAL A 148 -3.48 7.76 18.02
CA VAL A 148 -3.58 9.03 17.27
C VAL A 148 -2.41 9.18 16.30
N MET A 149 -1.19 8.85 16.72
CA MET A 149 -0.03 8.87 15.82
C MET A 149 -0.18 7.86 14.68
N LEU A 150 -0.50 6.60 15.00
CA LEU A 150 -0.71 5.55 14.01
C LEU A 150 -1.79 5.94 13.00
N PHE A 151 -2.94 6.43 13.48
CA PHE A 151 -4.03 6.91 12.64
C PHE A 151 -3.57 8.03 11.69
N SER A 152 -2.83 9.02 12.21
CA SER A 152 -2.35 10.17 11.42
C SER A 152 -1.40 9.72 10.31
N PHE A 153 -0.43 8.84 10.62
CA PHE A 153 0.48 8.27 9.62
C PHE A 153 -0.28 7.47 8.56
N LEU A 154 -1.10 6.52 9.00
CA LEU A 154 -1.78 5.61 8.07
C LEU A 154 -2.84 6.32 7.22
N SER A 155 -3.54 7.32 7.76
CA SER A 155 -4.50 8.13 6.99
C SER A 155 -3.80 8.88 5.85
N THR A 156 -2.61 9.44 6.09
CA THR A 156 -1.84 10.13 5.06
C THR A 156 -1.26 9.13 4.04
N LEU A 157 -0.56 8.11 4.53
CA LEU A 157 0.20 7.19 3.68
C LEU A 157 -0.69 6.27 2.84
N ARG A 158 -1.80 5.77 3.39
CA ARG A 158 -2.75 4.93 2.66
C ARG A 158 -3.47 5.69 1.54
N ASN A 159 -3.74 6.98 1.71
CA ASN A 159 -4.41 7.81 0.71
C ASN A 159 -3.46 8.48 -0.30
N LEU A 160 -2.16 8.26 -0.20
CA LEU A 160 -1.14 8.87 -1.05
C LEU A 160 -1.36 8.59 -2.55
N TYR A 161 -1.92 7.42 -2.91
CA TYR A 161 -2.25 7.06 -4.30
C TYR A 161 -3.22 8.05 -4.96
N LEU A 162 -4.15 8.66 -4.21
CA LEU A 162 -5.10 9.65 -4.72
C LEU A 162 -4.38 10.92 -5.21
N TRP A 163 -3.27 11.26 -4.57
CA TRP A 163 -2.51 12.45 -4.87
C TRP A 163 -1.46 12.19 -5.97
N ILE A 164 -0.73 11.08 -5.90
CA ILE A 164 0.28 10.68 -6.89
C ILE A 164 -0.32 10.58 -8.30
N LEU A 165 -1.52 10.02 -8.41
CA LEU A 165 -2.21 9.90 -9.71
C LEU A 165 -2.60 11.23 -10.36
N LYS A 166 -2.66 12.32 -9.58
CA LYS A 166 -2.99 13.66 -10.07
C LYS A 166 -1.74 14.48 -10.44
N LYS A 167 -0.56 14.12 -9.92
CA LYS A 167 0.69 14.85 -10.10
C LYS A 167 1.77 13.96 -10.74
N SER A 168 1.82 13.97 -12.06
CA SER A 168 2.70 13.11 -12.87
C SER A 168 4.21 13.44 -12.81
N THR A 169 4.64 14.48 -12.11
CA THR A 169 6.01 15.04 -12.20
C THR A 169 6.76 15.18 -10.89
N GLN A 170 6.27 14.59 -9.79
CA GLN A 170 6.95 14.77 -8.51
C GLN A 170 8.10 13.78 -8.34
N ASN A 171 9.26 14.30 -7.94
CA ASN A 171 10.42 13.53 -7.57
C ASN A 171 10.09 12.71 -6.30
N GLU A 172 10.35 11.41 -6.36
CA GLU A 172 10.08 10.46 -5.27
C GLU A 172 10.80 10.86 -3.98
N GLU A 173 12.07 11.23 -4.06
CA GLU A 173 12.89 11.61 -2.90
C GLU A 173 12.42 12.95 -2.30
N GLU A 174 11.99 13.90 -3.12
CA GLU A 174 11.39 15.16 -2.63
C GLU A 174 10.09 14.91 -1.88
N LEU A 175 9.28 13.97 -2.36
CA LEU A 175 8.03 13.60 -1.69
C LEU A 175 8.28 12.88 -0.36
N ILE A 176 9.25 11.96 -0.33
CA ILE A 176 9.69 11.30 0.91
C ILE A 176 10.14 12.34 1.92
N PHE A 177 11.01 13.25 1.52
CA PHE A 177 11.50 14.31 2.39
C PHE A 177 10.37 15.19 2.93
N ALA A 178 9.49 15.68 2.06
CA ALA A 178 8.38 16.56 2.46
C ALA A 178 7.40 15.88 3.42
N LEU A 179 7.06 14.60 3.18
CA LEU A 179 6.19 13.83 4.06
C LEU A 179 6.86 13.54 5.40
N SER A 180 8.15 13.21 5.41
CA SER A 180 8.92 13.02 6.65
C SER A 180 8.94 14.30 7.49
N GLU A 181 9.21 15.45 6.88
CA GLU A 181 9.18 16.73 7.56
C GLU A 181 7.81 17.03 8.20
N ILE A 182 6.72 16.81 7.46
CA ILE A 182 5.36 17.11 7.96
C ILE A 182 4.94 16.12 9.05
N LEU A 183 5.12 14.82 8.83
CA LEU A 183 4.62 13.78 9.73
C LEU A 183 5.47 13.67 11.01
N LEU A 184 6.79 13.90 10.92
CA LEU A 184 7.69 13.73 12.07
C LEU A 184 7.84 14.99 12.92
N LYS A 185 7.91 16.20 12.33
CA LYS A 185 8.09 17.45 13.11
C LYS A 185 6.97 17.68 14.14
N GLY A 186 5.75 17.24 13.83
CA GLY A 186 4.62 17.33 14.76
C GLY A 186 4.78 16.47 16.01
N ILE A 187 5.56 15.40 15.98
CA ILE A 187 5.66 14.39 17.03
C ILE A 187 7.03 14.32 17.73
N ILE A 188 8.08 14.85 17.12
CA ILE A 188 9.42 14.87 17.72
C ILE A 188 9.47 15.86 18.89
N ARG A 189 10.09 15.45 19.98
CA ARG A 189 10.39 16.33 21.11
C ARG A 189 11.54 17.28 20.72
N CYS A 190 11.29 18.58 20.72
CA CYS A 190 12.37 19.57 20.62
C CYS A 190 13.27 19.47 21.88
N LYS A 191 14.58 19.44 21.67
CA LYS A 191 15.58 19.51 22.75
C LYS A 191 15.62 20.90 23.34
#